data_8d74db971f700e3dcc696246e70e65e7
#
_entry.id   8d74db971f700e3dcc696246e70e65e7
#
_cell.length_a   1.000
_cell.length_b   1.000
_cell.length_c   1.000
_cell.angle_alpha   90.00
_cell.angle_beta   90.00
_cell.angle_gamma   90.00
#
_symmetry.space_group_name_H-M   'P 1'
#
loop_
_entity.id
_entity.type
_entity.pdbx_description
1 polymer ?
#
loop_
_entity_poly.entity_id
_entity_poly.type
_entity_poly.pdbx_seq_one_letter_code
_entity_poly.pdbx_strand_id
1 'polypeptide(L)'
;MMVGGYALPYYGAIRTTLDIDLAVVVRTEEEFGAFSSAAEAAGFMHAVGSFDDHLSMFRASDSGLEVEFWTKLDGVTWDEETLARRTRQQMGGLSIWVISPEDLIVTKLARPDRGVQDEKDVKSVLERLRSSMDREYLLRRAREAGVEALLDVIEGTP
;
A
#
# COMPACT_ATOMS: atom_id res chain seq x y z
N MET A 1 -7.88 0.01 -2.25
CA MET A 1 -7.48 0.88 -1.13
C MET A 1 -6.18 1.59 -1.44
N MET A 2 -5.98 2.77 -0.88
CA MET A 2 -4.72 3.52 -1.01
C MET A 2 -3.62 2.86 -0.20
N VAL A 3 -2.44 2.73 -0.79
CA VAL A 3 -1.22 2.19 -0.19
C VAL A 3 -0.05 3.14 -0.44
N GLY A 4 1.18 2.71 -0.29
CA GLY A 4 2.37 3.48 -0.67
C GLY A 4 2.52 4.84 0.00
N GLY A 5 3.08 5.78 -0.75
CA GLY A 5 3.41 7.12 -0.26
C GLY A 5 2.21 7.97 0.11
N TYR A 6 1.10 7.86 -0.62
CA TYR A 6 -0.13 8.61 -0.36
C TYR A 6 -0.92 8.13 0.88
N ALA A 7 -0.62 6.96 1.43
CA ALA A 7 -1.19 6.50 2.69
C ALA A 7 -0.55 7.20 3.92
N LEU A 8 0.70 7.64 3.82
CA LEU A 8 1.48 8.20 4.92
C LEU A 8 0.85 9.43 5.60
N PRO A 9 0.26 10.42 4.88
CA PRO A 9 -0.34 11.58 5.50
C PRO A 9 -1.47 11.24 6.48
N TYR A 10 -2.20 10.14 6.25
CA TYR A 10 -3.26 9.68 7.16
C TYR A 10 -2.70 9.14 8.48
N TYR A 11 -1.42 8.82 8.51
CA TYR A 11 -0.67 8.38 9.68
C TYR A 11 0.30 9.44 10.21
N GLY A 12 0.09 10.70 9.77
CA GLY A 12 0.85 11.85 10.24
C GLY A 12 2.26 11.97 9.69
N ALA A 13 2.69 11.07 8.82
CA ALA A 13 3.97 11.16 8.13
C ALA A 13 3.78 11.94 6.81
N ILE A 14 4.55 13.00 6.61
CA ILE A 14 4.41 13.88 5.44
C ILE A 14 5.66 13.75 4.57
N ARG A 15 5.44 13.34 3.32
CA ARG A 15 6.46 13.42 2.28
C ARG A 15 5.80 13.71 0.92
N THR A 16 6.57 14.20 -0.02
CA THR A 16 6.14 14.28 -1.41
C THR A 16 6.27 12.92 -2.07
N THR A 17 5.23 12.50 -2.79
CA THR A 17 5.23 11.35 -3.68
C THR A 17 4.57 11.76 -4.99
N LEU A 18 5.01 11.19 -6.09
CA LEU A 18 4.49 11.49 -7.43
C LEU A 18 3.52 10.41 -7.90
N ASP A 19 3.67 9.21 -7.40
CA ASP A 19 2.95 8.03 -7.85
C ASP A 19 1.76 7.76 -6.93
N ILE A 20 0.60 7.48 -7.51
CA ILE A 20 -0.59 7.06 -6.76
C ILE A 20 -0.60 5.54 -6.73
N ASP A 21 -0.41 4.97 -5.54
CA ASP A 21 -0.43 3.54 -5.31
C ASP A 21 -1.81 3.10 -4.79
N LEU A 22 -2.48 2.24 -5.53
CA LEU A 22 -3.77 1.65 -5.15
C LEU A 22 -3.67 0.14 -5.13
N ALA A 23 -4.07 -0.47 -4.04
CA ALA A 23 -4.20 -1.92 -3.96
C ALA A 23 -5.63 -2.34 -4.27
N VAL A 24 -5.78 -3.32 -5.16
CA VAL A 24 -7.05 -3.86 -5.64
C VAL A 24 -7.11 -5.36 -5.43
N VAL A 25 -8.28 -5.86 -5.03
CA VAL A 25 -8.51 -7.30 -4.91
C VAL A 25 -9.04 -7.80 -6.24
N VAL A 26 -8.21 -8.53 -6.95
CA VAL A 26 -8.52 -9.21 -8.21
C VAL A 26 -8.10 -10.67 -8.05
N ARG A 27 -9.03 -11.60 -8.23
CA ARG A 27 -8.80 -13.02 -7.94
C ARG A 27 -8.67 -13.89 -9.18
N THR A 28 -9.15 -13.38 -10.32
CA THR A 28 -9.16 -14.10 -11.59
C THR A 28 -8.73 -13.18 -12.73
N GLU A 29 -8.27 -13.77 -13.81
CA GLU A 29 -7.95 -13.04 -15.05
C GLU A 29 -9.18 -12.31 -15.62
N GLU A 30 -10.38 -12.89 -15.47
CA GLU A 30 -11.63 -12.26 -15.88
C GLU A 30 -11.92 -10.99 -15.06
N GLU A 31 -11.74 -11.05 -13.73
CA GLU A 31 -11.87 -9.86 -12.86
C GLU A 31 -10.85 -8.79 -13.22
N PHE A 32 -9.61 -9.19 -13.56
CA PHE A 32 -8.58 -8.25 -14.02
C PHE A 32 -8.97 -7.59 -15.35
N GLY A 33 -9.46 -8.37 -16.30
CA GLY A 33 -9.95 -7.85 -17.58
C GLY A 33 -11.12 -6.87 -17.42
N ALA A 34 -12.05 -7.19 -16.53
CA ALA A 34 -13.17 -6.30 -16.20
C ALA A 34 -12.70 -5.01 -15.52
N PHE A 35 -11.73 -5.09 -14.59
CA PHE A 35 -11.11 -3.95 -13.96
C PHE A 35 -10.39 -3.06 -14.98
N SER A 36 -9.55 -3.65 -15.85
CA SER A 36 -8.82 -2.92 -16.89
C SER A 36 -9.78 -2.19 -17.85
N SER A 37 -10.84 -2.87 -18.29
CA SER A 37 -11.86 -2.25 -19.15
C SER A 37 -12.58 -1.10 -18.47
N ALA A 38 -12.86 -1.21 -17.18
CA ALA A 38 -13.48 -0.13 -16.41
C ALA A 38 -12.51 1.08 -16.25
N ALA A 39 -11.23 0.83 -16.04
CA ALA A 39 -10.21 1.87 -15.97
C ALA A 39 -10.06 2.59 -17.32
N GLU A 40 -10.05 1.86 -18.43
CA GLU A 40 -10.01 2.43 -19.78
C GLU A 40 -11.25 3.29 -20.08
N ALA A 41 -12.42 2.81 -19.70
CA ALA A 41 -13.67 3.58 -19.84
C ALA A 41 -13.68 4.86 -18.99
N ALA A 42 -12.92 4.87 -17.88
CA ALA A 42 -12.70 6.04 -17.03
C ALA A 42 -11.59 6.98 -17.53
N GLY A 43 -10.98 6.71 -18.68
CA GLY A 43 -9.96 7.55 -19.30
C GLY A 43 -8.52 7.21 -18.92
N PHE A 44 -8.28 6.02 -18.37
CA PHE A 44 -6.93 5.53 -18.13
C PHE A 44 -6.50 4.56 -19.23
N MET A 45 -5.26 4.65 -19.66
CA MET A 45 -4.66 3.69 -20.57
C MET A 45 -3.83 2.68 -19.78
N HIS A 46 -4.07 1.40 -19.99
CA HIS A 46 -3.21 0.35 -19.45
C HIS A 46 -1.83 0.42 -20.11
N ALA A 47 -0.81 0.67 -19.33
CA ALA A 47 0.55 0.89 -19.83
C ALA A 47 1.43 -0.34 -19.67
N VAL A 48 1.40 -1.00 -18.50
CA VAL A 48 2.27 -2.15 -18.17
C VAL A 48 1.57 -3.06 -17.16
N GLY A 49 1.92 -4.33 -17.18
CA GLY A 49 1.48 -5.35 -16.21
C GLY A 49 0.35 -6.23 -16.74
N SER A 50 0.12 -7.34 -16.07
CA SER A 50 -0.89 -8.34 -16.36
C SER A 50 -1.47 -8.88 -15.06
N PHE A 51 -2.43 -9.80 -15.14
CA PHE A 51 -2.99 -10.49 -13.97
C PHE A 51 -1.93 -11.25 -13.16
N ASP A 52 -0.90 -11.80 -13.83
CA ASP A 52 0.16 -12.58 -13.17
C ASP A 52 1.18 -11.68 -12.45
N ASP A 53 1.25 -10.41 -12.83
CA ASP A 53 2.16 -9.45 -12.22
C ASP A 53 1.59 -8.91 -10.90
N HIS A 54 2.48 -8.56 -9.96
CA HIS A 54 2.10 -7.92 -8.70
C HIS A 54 1.57 -6.50 -8.89
N LEU A 55 2.02 -5.85 -9.95
CA LEU A 55 1.77 -4.45 -10.26
C LEU A 55 1.31 -4.29 -11.70
N SER A 56 0.28 -3.49 -11.88
CA SER A 56 -0.12 -2.96 -13.19
C SER A 56 -0.13 -1.44 -13.16
N MET A 57 0.41 -0.81 -14.19
CA MET A 57 0.47 0.64 -14.31
C MET A 57 -0.58 1.12 -15.32
N PHE A 58 -1.32 2.14 -14.92
CA PHE A 58 -2.26 2.87 -15.76
C PHE A 58 -1.89 4.34 -15.82
N ARG A 59 -2.12 4.96 -16.97
CA ARG A 59 -1.83 6.37 -17.17
C ARG A 59 -3.10 7.11 -17.57
N ALA A 60 -3.42 8.19 -16.88
CA ALA A 60 -4.53 9.06 -17.25
C ALA A 60 -4.29 9.73 -18.61
N SER A 61 -5.25 9.61 -19.52
CA SER A 61 -5.09 10.05 -20.92
C SER A 61 -5.02 11.57 -21.08
N ASP A 62 -5.59 12.33 -20.13
CA ASP A 62 -5.66 13.80 -20.16
C ASP A 62 -4.46 14.48 -19.50
N SER A 63 -3.96 13.93 -18.41
CA SER A 63 -2.92 14.54 -17.57
C SER A 63 -1.58 13.82 -17.62
N GLY A 64 -1.57 12.57 -18.09
CA GLY A 64 -0.41 11.69 -18.04
C GLY A 64 -0.09 11.19 -16.62
N LEU A 65 -0.97 11.42 -15.65
CA LEU A 65 -0.80 10.94 -14.28
C LEU A 65 -0.71 9.41 -14.27
N GLU A 66 0.33 8.90 -13.63
CA GLU A 66 0.53 7.46 -13.46
C GLU A 66 -0.12 6.98 -12.17
N VAL A 67 -0.86 5.87 -12.28
CA VAL A 67 -1.48 5.20 -11.14
C VAL A 67 -1.05 3.74 -11.17
N GLU A 68 -0.47 3.31 -10.08
CA GLU A 68 -0.04 1.93 -9.87
C GLU A 68 -1.14 1.14 -9.16
N PHE A 69 -1.55 0.03 -9.75
CA PHE A 69 -2.51 -0.90 -9.17
C PHE A 69 -1.80 -2.18 -8.75
N TRP A 70 -1.74 -2.39 -7.45
CA TRP A 70 -1.14 -3.55 -6.82
C TRP A 70 -2.18 -4.64 -6.61
N THR A 71 -2.04 -5.76 -7.27
CA THR A 71 -2.88 -6.96 -7.09
C THR A 71 -2.36 -7.85 -5.96
N LYS A 72 -1.05 -7.74 -5.67
CA LYS A 72 -0.38 -8.41 -4.55
C LYS A 72 0.50 -7.39 -3.84
N LEU A 73 0.38 -7.32 -2.52
CA LEU A 73 1.23 -6.48 -1.69
C LEU A 73 2.40 -7.29 -1.13
N ASP A 74 3.58 -6.70 -1.11
CA ASP A 74 4.75 -7.34 -0.52
C ASP A 74 4.51 -7.61 0.98
N GLY A 75 4.71 -8.85 1.39
CA GLY A 75 4.58 -9.28 2.78
C GLY A 75 3.19 -9.27 3.40
N VAL A 76 2.16 -8.82 2.69
CA VAL A 76 0.79 -8.76 3.21
C VAL A 76 -0.16 -9.62 2.38
N THR A 77 -0.83 -10.56 3.05
CA THR A 77 -1.84 -11.40 2.44
C THR A 77 -3.18 -10.67 2.37
N TRP A 78 -3.88 -10.81 1.25
CA TRP A 78 -5.26 -10.35 1.07
C TRP A 78 -6.25 -11.27 1.79
N ASP A 79 -6.32 -11.18 3.11
CA ASP A 79 -7.27 -11.91 3.94
C ASP A 79 -8.38 -10.98 4.48
N GLU A 80 -9.34 -11.58 5.18
CA GLU A 80 -10.44 -10.83 5.77
C GLU A 80 -9.95 -9.85 6.84
N GLU A 81 -8.88 -10.19 7.56
CA GLU A 81 -8.33 -9.34 8.60
C GLU A 81 -7.67 -8.08 8.03
N THR A 82 -6.85 -8.21 6.97
CA THR A 82 -6.29 -7.08 6.23
C THR A 82 -7.41 -6.15 5.72
N LEU A 83 -8.47 -6.73 5.16
CA LEU A 83 -9.60 -5.96 4.65
C LEU A 83 -10.44 -5.32 5.77
N ALA A 84 -10.57 -5.96 6.92
CA ALA A 84 -11.29 -5.40 8.07
C ALA A 84 -10.55 -4.23 8.73
N ARG A 85 -9.21 -4.25 8.71
CA ARG A 85 -8.36 -3.22 9.32
C ARG A 85 -8.17 -1.96 8.49
N ARG A 86 -8.64 -1.95 7.23
CA ARG A 86 -8.64 -0.73 6.42
C ARG A 86 -9.36 0.40 7.15
N THR A 87 -8.84 1.60 7.02
CA THR A 87 -9.50 2.79 7.55
C THR A 87 -10.18 3.57 6.43
N ARG A 88 -11.33 4.18 6.72
CA ARG A 88 -12.03 5.01 5.75
C ARG A 88 -11.66 6.47 5.98
N GLN A 89 -11.15 7.12 4.94
CA GLN A 89 -10.62 8.47 5.00
C GLN A 89 -11.27 9.37 3.94
N GLN A 90 -11.20 10.69 4.16
CA GLN A 90 -11.67 11.68 3.20
C GLN A 90 -10.49 12.30 2.45
N MET A 91 -10.59 12.34 1.13
CA MET A 91 -9.60 12.97 0.24
C MET A 91 -10.33 13.76 -0.84
N GLY A 92 -10.22 15.11 -0.82
CA GLY A 92 -10.82 15.97 -1.83
C GLY A 92 -12.32 15.76 -2.05
N GLY A 93 -13.08 15.44 -1.00
CA GLY A 93 -14.50 15.11 -1.08
C GLY A 93 -14.83 13.65 -1.43
N LEU A 94 -13.84 12.84 -1.71
CA LEU A 94 -13.98 11.39 -1.94
C LEU A 94 -13.75 10.61 -0.65
N SER A 95 -14.54 9.57 -0.44
CA SER A 95 -14.33 8.62 0.65
C SER A 95 -13.54 7.43 0.13
N ILE A 96 -12.33 7.25 0.64
CA ILE A 96 -11.40 6.22 0.19
C ILE A 96 -11.05 5.26 1.32
N TRP A 97 -10.70 4.03 0.96
CA TRP A 97 -10.08 3.10 1.89
C TRP A 97 -8.57 3.30 1.88
N VAL A 98 -7.96 3.30 3.06
CA VAL A 98 -6.50 3.38 3.27
C VAL A 98 -6.06 2.12 4.00
N ILE A 99 -4.93 1.55 3.61
CA ILE A 99 -4.29 0.40 4.27
C ILE A 99 -4.10 0.69 5.77
N SER A 100 -4.14 -0.32 6.63
CA SER A 100 -3.82 -0.13 8.05
C SER A 100 -2.37 0.34 8.24
N PRO A 101 -2.04 1.05 9.32
CA PRO A 101 -0.66 1.47 9.56
C PRO A 101 0.27 0.28 9.76
N GLU A 102 -0.22 -0.81 10.36
CA GLU A 102 0.54 -2.04 10.58
C GLU A 102 0.89 -2.71 9.25
N ASP A 103 -0.10 -2.90 8.37
CA ASP A 103 0.12 -3.49 7.05
C ASP A 103 0.98 -2.59 6.17
N LEU A 104 0.84 -1.26 6.26
CA LEU A 104 1.70 -0.30 5.56
C LEU A 104 3.17 -0.47 5.97
N ILE A 105 3.44 -0.65 7.26
CA ILE A 105 4.79 -0.91 7.77
C ILE A 105 5.32 -2.22 7.17
N VAL A 106 4.54 -3.28 7.24
CA VAL A 106 4.96 -4.60 6.73
C VAL A 106 5.24 -4.54 5.23
N THR A 107 4.36 -3.92 4.42
CA THR A 107 4.59 -3.80 2.97
C THR A 107 5.87 -3.04 2.66
N LYS A 108 6.14 -1.95 3.36
CA LYS A 108 7.37 -1.17 3.16
C LYS A 108 8.64 -1.92 3.54
N LEU A 109 8.57 -2.73 4.59
CA LEU A 109 9.71 -3.54 5.03
C LEU A 109 9.95 -4.76 4.12
N ALA A 110 8.89 -5.33 3.56
CA ALA A 110 8.95 -6.54 2.75
C ALA A 110 9.32 -6.28 1.26
N ARG A 111 9.34 -5.02 0.81
CA ARG A 111 9.72 -4.69 -0.56
C ARG A 111 11.10 -5.24 -0.92
N PRO A 112 11.23 -5.93 -2.07
CA PRO A 112 12.54 -6.44 -2.53
C PRO A 112 13.53 -5.31 -2.84
N ASP A 113 13.02 -4.15 -3.31
CA ASP A 113 13.76 -2.94 -3.66
C ASP A 113 13.75 -1.87 -2.55
N ARG A 114 13.43 -2.29 -1.30
CA ARG A 114 13.38 -1.39 -0.15
C ARG A 114 14.61 -0.50 -0.07
N GLY A 115 14.36 0.80 0.07
CA GLY A 115 15.39 1.81 0.22
C GLY A 115 15.33 2.53 1.57
N VAL A 116 16.29 3.44 1.77
CA VAL A 116 16.38 4.29 2.97
C VAL A 116 15.08 5.07 3.22
N GLN A 117 14.35 5.42 2.15
CA GLN A 117 13.11 6.15 2.28
C GLN A 117 12.00 5.30 2.91
N ASP A 118 11.91 4.01 2.57
CA ASP A 118 10.92 3.12 3.17
C ASP A 118 11.16 2.94 4.67
N GLU A 119 12.43 2.84 5.08
CA GLU A 119 12.80 2.75 6.50
C GLU A 119 12.48 4.05 7.27
N LYS A 120 12.69 5.22 6.66
CA LYS A 120 12.28 6.52 7.24
C LYS A 120 10.77 6.64 7.36
N ASP A 121 10.02 6.19 6.36
CA ASP A 121 8.56 6.17 6.38
C ASP A 121 8.06 5.31 7.52
N VAL A 122 8.59 4.07 7.65
CA VAL A 122 8.27 3.14 8.74
C VAL A 122 8.57 3.76 10.10
N LYS A 123 9.77 4.31 10.29
CA LYS A 123 10.16 4.97 11.54
C LYS A 123 9.18 6.10 11.89
N SER A 124 8.82 6.93 10.92
CA SER A 124 7.89 8.05 11.13
C SER A 124 6.49 7.58 11.55
N VAL A 125 5.96 6.50 10.95
CA VAL A 125 4.66 5.92 11.32
C VAL A 125 4.72 5.33 12.74
N LEU A 126 5.77 4.54 13.04
CA LEU A 126 5.98 3.96 14.38
C LEU A 126 6.05 5.03 15.47
N GLU A 127 6.82 6.09 15.27
CA GLU A 127 6.98 7.18 16.25
C GLU A 127 5.63 7.87 16.54
N ARG A 128 4.79 8.07 15.53
CA ARG A 128 3.52 8.79 15.66
C ARG A 128 2.38 7.97 16.22
N LEU A 129 2.35 6.69 15.88
CA LEU A 129 1.22 5.81 16.22
C LEU A 129 1.54 4.77 17.29
N ARG A 130 2.71 4.82 17.91
CA ARG A 130 3.19 3.81 18.86
C ARG A 130 2.17 3.41 19.94
N SER A 131 1.38 4.37 20.43
CA SER A 131 0.39 4.15 21.48
C SER A 131 -0.99 3.68 21.00
N SER A 132 -1.27 3.80 19.70
CA SER A 132 -2.57 3.47 19.09
C SER A 132 -2.52 2.27 18.14
N MET A 133 -1.31 1.80 17.79
CA MET A 133 -1.08 0.68 16.89
C MET A 133 -1.36 -0.65 17.60
N ASP A 134 -1.96 -1.58 16.89
CA ASP A 134 -2.09 -2.97 17.34
C ASP A 134 -0.75 -3.69 17.19
N ARG A 135 0.00 -3.65 18.30
CA ARG A 135 1.35 -4.20 18.34
C ARG A 135 1.40 -5.71 18.13
N GLU A 136 0.43 -6.44 18.63
CA GLU A 136 0.36 -7.89 18.46
C GLU A 136 0.13 -8.25 16.99
N TYR A 137 -0.78 -7.55 16.34
CA TYR A 137 -1.03 -7.70 14.90
C TYR A 137 0.20 -7.38 14.08
N LEU A 138 0.85 -6.23 14.33
CA LEU A 138 2.05 -5.82 13.61
C LEU A 138 3.16 -6.89 13.70
N LEU A 139 3.47 -7.37 14.91
CA LEU A 139 4.52 -8.37 15.12
C LEU A 139 4.18 -9.70 14.44
N ARG A 140 2.92 -10.12 14.49
CA ARG A 140 2.50 -11.34 13.80
C ARG A 140 2.68 -11.20 12.29
N ARG A 141 2.20 -10.11 11.69
CA ARG A 141 2.35 -9.84 10.25
C ARG A 141 3.81 -9.68 9.83
N ALA A 142 4.63 -8.99 10.62
CA ALA A 142 6.06 -8.86 10.35
C ALA A 142 6.78 -10.21 10.37
N ARG A 143 6.36 -11.13 11.26
CA ARG A 143 6.89 -12.49 11.35
C ARG A 143 6.47 -13.34 10.16
N GLU A 144 5.19 -13.28 9.77
CA GLU A 144 4.66 -13.94 8.58
C GLU A 144 5.37 -13.49 7.30
N ALA A 145 5.71 -12.20 7.21
CA ALA A 145 6.45 -11.61 6.10
C ALA A 145 7.99 -11.79 6.18
N GLY A 146 8.50 -12.34 7.27
CA GLY A 146 9.95 -12.52 7.48
C GLY A 146 10.72 -11.22 7.74
N VAL A 147 10.06 -10.15 8.19
CA VAL A 147 10.67 -8.83 8.41
C VAL A 147 10.71 -8.40 9.89
N GLU A 148 10.40 -9.31 10.83
CA GLU A 148 10.40 -9.02 12.27
C GLU A 148 11.75 -8.48 12.75
N ALA A 149 12.86 -9.12 12.37
CA ALA A 149 14.19 -8.68 12.78
C ALA A 149 14.54 -7.27 12.27
N LEU A 150 14.04 -6.91 11.09
CA LEU A 150 14.24 -5.57 10.53
C LEU A 150 13.39 -4.54 11.27
N LEU A 151 12.16 -4.88 11.62
CA LEU A 151 11.30 -4.04 12.44
C LEU A 151 11.96 -3.74 13.79
N ASP A 152 12.52 -4.76 14.45
CA ASP A 152 13.23 -4.61 15.73
C ASP A 152 14.44 -3.67 15.61
N VAL A 153 15.20 -3.76 14.52
CA VAL A 153 16.32 -2.85 14.25
C VAL A 153 15.84 -1.41 14.13
N ILE A 154 14.77 -1.15 13.37
CA ILE A 154 14.25 0.20 13.16
C ILE A 154 13.68 0.78 14.45
N GLU A 155 13.05 -0.03 15.29
CA GLU A 155 12.50 0.39 16.58
C GLU A 155 13.58 0.62 17.64
N GLY A 156 14.66 -0.16 17.59
CA GLY A 156 15.81 -0.04 18.49
C GLY A 156 16.81 1.02 18.07
N THR A 157 16.69 1.60 16.87
CA THR A 157 17.59 2.68 16.40
C THR A 157 17.12 4.02 16.94
N PRO A 158 17.91 4.69 17.80
CA PRO A 158 17.57 6.02 18.36
C PRO A 158 17.53 7.12 17.31
#